data_da9f5d42c4118784816d937a8a4977f4
#
_entry.id   da9f5d42c4118784816d937a8a4977f4
#
_cell.length_a   1.000
_cell.length_b   1.000
_cell.length_c   1.000
_cell.angle_alpha   90.00
_cell.angle_beta   90.00
_cell.angle_gamma   90.00
#
_symmetry.space_group_name_H-M   'P 1'
#
loop_
_entity.id
_entity.type
_entity.pdbx_description
1 polymer ?
#
loop_
_entity_poly.entity_id
_entity_poly.type
_entity_poly.pdbx_seq_one_letter_code
_entity_poly.pdbx_strand_id
1 'polypeptide(L)' 'MNARIITVKEAASILRISQSKLYQMTKEEKVPHLLLGGRIVIPEKQLRAWIDASVCGGGYQQ' A
#
# COMPACT_ATOMS: atom_id res chain seq x y z
N MET A 1 -2.54 -19.50 1.89
CA MET A 1 -2.14 -19.04 1.76
C MET A 1 -2.08 -18.14 0.82
N ASN A 2 -2.30 -17.26 0.55
CA ASN A 2 -2.33 -16.43 -0.32
C ASN A 2 -1.63 -15.25 0.00
N ALA A 3 -0.39 -15.26 0.29
CA ALA A 3 0.45 -14.16 0.57
C ALA A 3 0.89 -13.58 -0.74
N ARG A 4 0.16 -12.70 -1.24
CA ARG A 4 0.48 -12.12 -2.52
C ARG A 4 1.28 -10.83 -2.35
N ILE A 5 2.36 -10.73 -3.10
CA ILE A 5 3.22 -9.56 -3.08
C ILE A 5 3.04 -8.83 -4.41
N ILE A 6 2.77 -7.55 -4.36
CA ILE A 6 2.59 -6.78 -5.58
C ILE A 6 3.64 -5.67 -5.66
N THR A 7 3.81 -5.11 -6.83
CA THR A 7 4.79 -4.05 -7.03
C THR A 7 4.24 -2.72 -6.56
N VAL A 8 5.15 -1.75 -6.40
CA VAL A 8 4.72 -0.39 -6.07
C VAL A 8 3.79 0.14 -7.16
N LYS A 9 4.08 -0.22 -8.42
CA LYS A 9 3.23 0.24 -9.52
C LYS A 9 1.80 -0.29 -9.35
N GLU A 10 1.67 -1.56 -9.03
CA GLU A 10 0.34 -2.15 -8.84
C GLU A 10 -0.36 -1.56 -7.63
N ALA A 11 0.36 -1.37 -6.55
CA ALA A 11 -0.22 -0.80 -5.34
C ALA A 11 -0.66 0.64 -5.57
N ALA A 12 0.14 1.41 -6.28
CA ALA A 12 -0.22 2.79 -6.58
C ALA A 12 -1.49 2.83 -7.41
N SER A 13 -1.65 1.88 -8.31
CA SER A 13 -2.85 1.79 -9.11
C SER A 13 -4.07 1.49 -8.24
N ILE A 14 -3.93 0.58 -7.29
CA ILE A 14 -5.01 0.25 -6.37
C ILE A 14 -5.40 1.49 -5.56
N LEU A 15 -4.41 2.24 -5.11
CA LEU A 15 -4.66 3.41 -4.28
C LEU A 15 -4.97 4.65 -5.11
N ARG A 16 -4.78 4.55 -6.42
CA ARG A 16 -5.06 5.64 -7.35
C ARG A 16 -4.21 6.86 -7.06
N ILE A 17 -2.96 6.64 -6.78
CA ILE A 17 -1.99 7.70 -6.56
C ILE A 17 -0.79 7.43 -7.45
N SER A 18 0.09 8.40 -7.56
CA SER A 18 1.28 8.22 -8.39
C SER A 18 2.26 7.29 -7.70
N GLN A 19 3.12 6.67 -8.49
CA GLN A 19 4.15 5.82 -7.92
C GLN A 19 5.11 6.63 -7.05
N SER A 20 5.42 7.85 -7.47
CA SER A 20 6.30 8.71 -6.69
C SER A 20 5.71 8.99 -5.31
N LYS A 21 4.42 9.23 -5.27
CA LYS A 21 3.75 9.46 -4.00
C LYS A 21 3.84 8.24 -3.11
N LEU A 22 3.61 7.06 -3.69
CA LEU A 22 3.66 5.84 -2.91
C LEU A 22 5.06 5.56 -2.41
N TYR A 23 6.08 5.76 -3.24
CA TYR A 23 7.45 5.60 -2.78
C TYR A 23 7.75 6.51 -1.59
N GLN A 24 7.26 7.74 -1.65
CA GLN A 24 7.48 8.65 -0.56
C GLN A 24 6.80 8.15 0.72
N MET A 25 5.59 7.60 0.57
CA MET A 25 4.87 7.07 1.72
C MET A 25 5.59 5.87 2.34
N THR A 26 6.23 5.04 1.52
CA THR A 26 6.99 3.93 2.05
C THR A 26 8.22 4.42 2.81
N LYS A 27 8.87 5.48 2.31
CA LYS A 27 10.01 6.01 3.00
C LYS A 27 9.62 6.59 4.35
N GLU A 28 8.42 7.12 4.45
CA GLU A 28 7.93 7.68 5.69
C GLU A 28 7.27 6.62 6.55
N GLU A 29 7.30 5.38 6.09
CA GLU A 29 6.71 4.25 6.81
C GLU A 29 5.24 4.47 7.14
N LYS A 30 4.53 5.03 6.18
CA LYS A 30 3.10 5.28 6.36
C LYS A 30 2.23 4.24 5.70
N VAL A 31 2.81 3.30 4.99
CA VAL A 31 2.06 2.28 4.29
C VAL A 31 2.79 0.95 4.45
N PRO A 32 2.08 -0.16 4.56
CA PRO A 32 2.77 -1.46 4.71
C PRO A 32 3.61 -1.75 3.47
N HIS A 33 4.83 -2.16 3.70
CA HIS A 33 5.72 -2.49 2.60
C HIS A 33 6.82 -3.43 3.11
N LEU A 34 7.47 -4.08 2.17
CA LEU A 34 8.60 -4.94 2.47
C LEU A 34 9.78 -4.51 1.64
N LEU A 35 10.96 -4.61 2.21
CA LEU A 35 12.16 -4.32 1.46
C LEU A 35 12.85 -5.65 1.19
N LEU A 36 12.80 -6.10 -0.05
CA LEU A 36 13.38 -7.37 -0.44
C LEU A 36 14.47 -7.14 -1.46
N GLY A 37 15.70 -7.49 -1.09
CA GLY A 37 16.80 -7.37 -2.02
C GLY A 37 16.98 -5.97 -2.56
N GLY A 38 16.74 -4.98 -1.77
CA GLY A 38 16.87 -3.60 -2.22
C GLY A 38 15.67 -3.07 -2.97
N ARG A 39 14.62 -3.86 -3.09
CA ARG A 39 13.41 -3.43 -3.79
C ARG A 39 12.27 -3.31 -2.81
N ILE A 40 11.45 -2.30 -3.01
CA ILE A 40 10.26 -2.13 -2.19
C ILE A 40 9.11 -2.84 -2.88
N VAL A 41 8.46 -3.72 -2.15
CA VAL A 41 7.27 -4.42 -2.65
C VAL A 41 6.18 -4.30 -1.59
N ILE A 42 4.96 -4.54 -1.99
CA ILE A 42 3.80 -4.33 -1.12
C ILE A 42 3.09 -5.65 -0.88
N PRO A 43 2.93 -6.06 0.38
CA PRO A 43 2.13 -7.26 0.67
C PRO A 43 0.65 -6.89 0.54
N GLU A 44 -0.01 -7.49 -0.43
CA GLU A 44 -1.36 -7.09 -0.78
C GLU A 44 -2.34 -7.23 0.38
N LYS A 45 -2.23 -8.29 1.14
CA LYS A 45 -3.15 -8.51 2.24
C LYS A 45 -3.04 -7.41 3.29
N GLN A 46 -1.81 -7.05 3.63
CA GLN A 46 -1.59 -5.98 4.58
C GLN A 46 -2.02 -4.63 4.02
N LEU A 47 -1.83 -4.43 2.73
CA LEU A 47 -2.26 -3.20 2.11
C LEU A 47 -3.78 -3.04 2.22
N ARG A 48 -4.51 -4.10 1.95
CA ARG A 48 -5.96 -4.02 2.02
C ARG A 48 -6.43 -3.83 3.45
N ALA A 49 -5.79 -4.47 4.42
CA ALA A 49 -6.13 -4.28 5.82
C ALA A 49 -5.83 -2.84 6.24
N TRP A 50 -4.73 -2.29 5.73
CA TRP A 50 -4.36 -0.91 6.04
C TRP A 50 -5.38 0.08 5.47
N ILE A 51 -5.85 -0.21 4.25
CA ILE A 51 -6.87 0.64 3.66
C ILE A 51 -8.13 0.62 4.52
N ASP A 52 -8.57 -0.57 4.93
CA ASP A 52 -9.75 -0.69 5.76
C ASP A 52 -9.60 0.06 7.07
N ALA A 53 -8.44 -0.04 7.67
CA ALA A 53 -8.19 0.63 8.94
C ALA A 53 -8.07 2.13 8.80
N SER A 54 -7.79 2.58 7.59
CA SER A 54 -7.62 4.01 7.36
C SER A 54 -8.92 4.72 7.03
N VAL A 55 -9.97 3.97 6.82
CA VAL A 55 -11.26 4.57 6.54
C VAL A 55 -11.79 5.18 7.82
N CYS A 56 -12.12 6.44 7.77
CA CYS A 56 -12.54 7.12 8.95
C CYS A 56 -14.01 6.99 9.18
N GLY A 57 -14.31 6.33 10.29
CA GLY A 57 -15.63 6.41 10.79
C GLY A 57 -16.72 6.26 9.81
N GLY A 58 -16.80 5.51 9.00
CA GLY A 58 -17.90 5.34 8.14
C GLY A 58 -18.30 6.49 7.30
N GLY A 59 -17.69 7.57 7.52
CA GLY A 59 -18.02 8.72 6.78
C GLY A 59 -17.49 8.72 5.40
N TYR A 60 -16.80 7.73 5.03
CA TYR A 60 -16.19 7.69 3.80
C TYR A 60 -17.18 7.48 2.74
N GLN A 61 -17.25 8.26 1.85
CA GLN A 61 -18.07 8.05 0.91
C GLN A 61 -17.88 8.80 -0.11
N GLN A 62 -17.64 8.85 -0.71
CA GLN A 62 -17.36 9.46 -1.62
C GLN A 62 -17.85 9.60 -2.34
#